data_4e19bbb0d96225786a17222dd7342118
#
_entry.id   4e19bbb0d96225786a17222dd7342118
#
_cell.length_a   1.000
_cell.length_b   1.000
_cell.length_c   1.000
_cell.angle_alpha   90.00
_cell.angle_beta   90.00
_cell.angle_gamma   90.00
#
_symmetry.space_group_name_H-M   'P 1'
#
loop_
_entity.id
_entity.type
_entity.pdbx_description
1 polymer ?
#
loop_
_entity_poly.entity_id
_entity_poly.type
_entity_poly.pdbx_seq_one_letter_code
_entity_poly.pdbx_strand_id
1 'polypeptide(L)'
;AHPHAELVAFQSLRKKVELAESKGASAVIFINTDEATADPIADYARKVSSFSIPVLFVSNPDLLTAKKKNVVSLAVELIEDRRPAKNVLGYLDNKSDKTIIVGCHYDHIGYGEFGSRYTVPEKRVHNGADDNASGLSMILELADRLVNANFDQANVLISCLSGAEMGLLGL
;
A
#
# COMPACT_ATOMS: atom_id res chain seq x y z
N ALA A 1 31.84 -4.00 8.65
CA ALA A 1 30.87 -4.80 7.87
C ALA A 1 30.23 -5.81 8.83
N HIS A 2 28.91 -5.98 8.77
CA HIS A 2 28.20 -6.97 9.58
C HIS A 2 28.70 -8.37 9.18
N PRO A 3 28.99 -9.28 10.13
CA PRO A 3 29.55 -10.60 9.83
C PRO A 3 28.68 -11.49 8.93
N HIS A 4 27.44 -11.10 8.72
CA HIS A 4 26.47 -11.80 7.88
C HIS A 4 25.96 -10.91 6.73
N ALA A 5 26.77 -9.97 6.23
CA ALA A 5 26.35 -9.04 5.17
C ALA A 5 25.81 -9.76 3.91
N GLU A 6 26.37 -10.92 3.58
CA GLU A 6 25.92 -11.77 2.49
C GLU A 6 24.50 -12.35 2.69
N LEU A 7 24.03 -12.48 3.94
CA LEU A 7 22.70 -13.00 4.26
C LEU A 7 21.62 -11.92 4.31
N VAL A 8 22.01 -10.64 4.33
CA VAL A 8 21.05 -9.51 4.35
C VAL A 8 20.10 -9.55 3.14
N ALA A 9 20.61 -9.99 1.99
CA ALA A 9 19.78 -10.14 0.78
C ALA A 9 18.60 -11.12 0.95
N PHE A 10 18.67 -12.04 1.91
CA PHE A 10 17.64 -13.06 2.17
C PHE A 10 16.75 -12.76 3.37
N GLN A 11 16.82 -11.56 3.95
CA GLN A 11 15.99 -11.20 5.10
C GLN A 11 14.52 -11.07 4.73
N SER A 12 14.20 -10.60 3.51
CA SER A 12 12.81 -10.47 3.11
C SER A 12 12.15 -11.83 2.84
N LEU A 13 10.88 -11.96 3.25
CA LEU A 13 10.08 -13.16 2.98
C LEU A 13 10.05 -13.48 1.48
N ARG A 14 9.93 -12.44 0.65
CA ARG A 14 9.95 -12.57 -0.81
C ARG A 14 11.20 -13.29 -1.32
N LYS A 15 12.38 -12.85 -0.89
CA LYS A 15 13.65 -13.46 -1.30
C LYS A 15 13.79 -14.91 -0.85
N LYS A 16 13.24 -15.24 0.31
CA LYS A 16 13.18 -16.62 0.79
C LYS A 16 12.31 -17.50 -0.10
N VAL A 17 11.16 -16.97 -0.55
CA VAL A 17 10.28 -17.70 -1.48
C VAL A 17 10.96 -17.88 -2.83
N GLU A 18 11.53 -16.83 -3.41
CA GLU A 18 12.25 -16.90 -4.69
C GLU A 18 13.38 -17.95 -4.65
N LEU A 19 14.11 -18.02 -3.54
CA LEU A 19 15.14 -19.03 -3.35
C LEU A 19 14.54 -20.45 -3.26
N ALA A 20 13.48 -20.65 -2.47
CA ALA A 20 12.82 -21.94 -2.32
C ALA A 20 12.27 -22.43 -3.67
N GLU A 21 11.62 -21.56 -4.41
CA GLU A 21 11.08 -21.85 -5.75
C GLU A 21 12.20 -22.26 -6.71
N SER A 22 13.33 -21.53 -6.71
CA SER A 22 14.52 -21.86 -7.54
C SER A 22 15.17 -23.20 -7.19
N LYS A 23 14.91 -23.71 -5.98
CA LYS A 23 15.36 -25.03 -5.50
C LYS A 23 14.31 -26.13 -5.70
N GLY A 24 13.20 -25.84 -6.37
CA GLY A 24 12.16 -26.81 -6.70
C GLY A 24 11.17 -27.08 -5.56
N ALA A 25 11.01 -26.17 -4.62
CA ALA A 25 9.97 -26.28 -3.61
C ALA A 25 8.59 -26.21 -4.27
N SER A 26 7.64 -27.06 -3.83
CA SER A 26 6.27 -27.06 -4.32
C SER A 26 5.36 -26.09 -3.53
N ALA A 27 5.81 -25.61 -2.37
CA ALA A 27 5.12 -24.62 -1.55
C ALA A 27 6.10 -24.05 -0.50
N VAL A 28 5.75 -22.90 0.08
CA VAL A 28 6.48 -22.32 1.22
C VAL A 28 5.50 -22.05 2.35
N ILE A 29 5.81 -22.54 3.55
CA ILE A 29 5.07 -22.22 4.76
C ILE A 29 6.02 -21.49 5.70
N PHE A 30 5.69 -20.24 6.01
CA PHE A 30 6.37 -19.48 7.05
C PHE A 30 5.70 -19.73 8.39
N ILE A 31 6.49 -19.90 9.41
CA ILE A 31 6.03 -20.10 10.79
C ILE A 31 6.83 -19.15 11.67
N ASN A 32 6.16 -18.40 12.53
CA ASN A 32 6.82 -17.57 13.51
C ASN A 32 7.34 -18.47 14.65
N THR A 33 8.63 -18.40 14.92
CA THR A 33 9.30 -19.14 15.99
C THR A 33 9.74 -18.26 17.15
N ASP A 34 9.48 -16.94 17.04
CA ASP A 34 9.85 -15.95 18.03
C ASP A 34 8.59 -15.22 18.51
N GLU A 35 8.15 -15.54 19.72
CA GLU A 35 6.96 -14.93 20.33
C GLU A 35 7.11 -13.42 20.57
N ALA A 36 8.33 -12.91 20.65
CA ALA A 36 8.60 -11.47 20.78
C ALA A 36 8.43 -10.70 19.47
N THR A 37 8.44 -11.40 18.34
CA THR A 37 8.24 -10.80 17.03
C THR A 37 6.78 -10.97 16.59
N ALA A 38 6.12 -9.85 16.31
CA ALA A 38 4.73 -9.90 15.80
C ALA A 38 4.65 -10.63 14.45
N ASP A 39 3.57 -11.37 14.25
CA ASP A 39 3.25 -11.98 12.97
C ASP A 39 3.08 -10.89 11.89
N PRO A 40 3.47 -11.17 10.63
CA PRO A 40 3.25 -10.23 9.56
C PRO A 40 1.73 -10.00 9.39
N ILE A 41 1.35 -8.73 9.39
CA ILE A 41 -0.03 -8.33 9.12
C ILE A 41 -0.26 -8.43 7.62
N ALA A 42 -1.40 -8.97 7.20
CA ALA A 42 -1.82 -8.90 5.82
C ALA A 42 -1.98 -7.44 5.43
N ASP A 43 -1.18 -6.99 4.49
CA ASP A 43 -1.17 -5.61 4.03
C ASP A 43 -1.58 -5.56 2.56
N TYR A 44 -2.10 -4.41 2.15
CA TYR A 44 -2.45 -4.16 0.76
C TYR A 44 -1.18 -4.05 -0.09
N ALA A 45 -1.08 -4.88 -1.10
CA ALA A 45 0.08 -4.85 -1.99
C ALA A 45 -0.23 -4.09 -3.28
N ARG A 46 0.45 -2.98 -3.48
CA ARG A 46 0.33 -2.11 -4.68
C ARG A 46 0.63 -2.84 -5.99
N LYS A 47 1.59 -3.74 -5.96
CA LYS A 47 1.94 -4.63 -7.07
C LYS A 47 2.07 -6.04 -6.53
N VAL A 48 1.06 -6.84 -6.75
CA VAL A 48 1.14 -8.27 -6.45
C VAL A 48 1.89 -8.91 -7.60
N SER A 49 3.11 -9.33 -7.36
CA SER A 49 3.73 -10.35 -8.18
C SER A 49 3.45 -11.69 -7.50
N SER A 50 2.67 -12.51 -8.15
CA SER A 50 2.39 -13.87 -7.71
C SER A 50 3.66 -14.73 -7.83
N PHE A 51 3.82 -15.65 -6.89
CA PHE A 51 4.73 -16.78 -7.04
C PHE A 51 4.02 -17.89 -7.79
N SER A 52 4.77 -18.80 -8.43
CA SER A 52 4.19 -19.97 -9.09
C SER A 52 3.79 -21.06 -8.09
N ILE A 53 4.26 -20.96 -6.85
CA ILE A 53 4.00 -21.91 -5.77
C ILE A 53 3.16 -21.25 -4.67
N PRO A 54 2.32 -22.02 -3.94
CA PRO A 54 1.58 -21.52 -2.80
C PRO A 54 2.51 -21.03 -1.69
N VAL A 55 2.20 -19.87 -1.12
CA VAL A 55 2.93 -19.29 0.02
C VAL A 55 1.94 -18.98 1.13
N LEU A 56 2.21 -19.49 2.32
CA LEU A 56 1.36 -19.33 3.49
C LEU A 56 2.18 -18.87 4.69
N PHE A 57 1.55 -18.11 5.55
CA PHE A 57 2.04 -17.83 6.89
C PHE A 57 1.10 -18.48 7.92
N VAL A 58 1.69 -19.19 8.89
CA VAL A 58 0.94 -19.91 9.90
C VAL A 58 1.42 -19.50 11.28
N SER A 59 0.52 -19.01 12.11
CA SER A 59 0.81 -18.54 13.46
C SER A 59 0.93 -19.67 14.50
N ASN A 60 0.60 -20.91 14.11
CA ASN A 60 0.65 -22.05 15.06
C ASN A 60 1.98 -22.79 14.96
N PRO A 61 2.85 -22.71 16.01
CA PRO A 61 4.13 -23.41 16.06
C PRO A 61 4.01 -24.93 16.14
N ASP A 62 2.86 -25.48 16.51
CA ASP A 62 2.68 -26.92 16.69
C ASP A 62 2.88 -27.72 15.41
N LEU A 63 2.74 -27.07 14.25
CA LEU A 63 3.07 -27.66 12.96
C LEU A 63 4.54 -28.05 12.82
N LEU A 64 5.43 -27.42 13.60
CA LEU A 64 6.86 -27.73 13.62
C LEU A 64 7.18 -29.00 14.40
N THR A 65 6.30 -29.42 15.33
CA THR A 65 6.53 -30.59 16.19
C THR A 65 6.18 -31.90 15.53
N ALA A 66 5.62 -31.88 14.34
CA ALA A 66 5.28 -33.07 13.56
C ALA A 66 6.55 -33.85 13.19
N LYS A 67 6.95 -34.80 14.02
CA LYS A 67 8.14 -35.64 13.86
C LYS A 67 8.02 -36.70 12.75
N LYS A 68 6.92 -36.74 12.00
CA LYS A 68 6.68 -37.72 10.94
C LYS A 68 6.59 -37.01 9.58
N LYS A 69 6.92 -37.73 8.50
CA LYS A 69 6.66 -37.28 7.13
C LYS A 69 5.15 -37.08 6.97
N ASN A 70 4.70 -35.84 7.05
CA ASN A 70 3.31 -35.49 6.87
C ASN A 70 3.10 -35.07 5.41
N VAL A 71 2.00 -35.48 4.83
CA VAL A 71 1.51 -34.93 3.57
C VAL A 71 0.63 -33.75 3.94
N VAL A 72 0.93 -32.58 3.35
CA VAL A 72 0.15 -31.37 3.52
C VAL A 72 -0.52 -31.05 2.20
N SER A 73 -1.83 -30.81 2.24
CA SER A 73 -2.57 -30.29 1.11
C SER A 73 -2.80 -28.80 1.32
N LEU A 74 -2.40 -28.01 0.34
CA LEU A 74 -2.52 -26.55 0.37
C LEU A 74 -3.42 -26.08 -0.76
N ALA A 75 -4.34 -25.16 -0.44
CA ALA A 75 -5.14 -24.45 -1.42
C ALA A 75 -5.05 -22.95 -1.08
N VAL A 76 -4.66 -22.14 -2.05
CA VAL A 76 -4.58 -20.68 -1.92
C VAL A 76 -5.41 -20.08 -3.05
N GLU A 77 -6.38 -19.28 -2.69
CA GLU A 77 -7.18 -18.48 -3.61
C GLU A 77 -6.95 -17.01 -3.33
N LEU A 78 -6.59 -16.25 -4.36
CA LEU A 78 -6.44 -14.79 -4.29
C LEU A 78 -7.65 -14.15 -4.96
N ILE A 79 -8.35 -13.31 -4.22
CA ILE A 79 -9.50 -12.56 -4.72
C ILE A 79 -9.04 -11.16 -5.07
N GLU A 80 -9.28 -10.73 -6.30
CA GLU A 80 -9.02 -9.37 -6.72
C GLU A 80 -10.18 -8.47 -6.29
N ASP A 81 -9.93 -7.51 -5.41
CA ASP A 81 -10.88 -6.45 -5.02
C ASP A 81 -10.60 -5.20 -5.86
N ARG A 82 -11.45 -4.94 -6.86
CA ARG A 82 -11.37 -3.74 -7.71
C ARG A 82 -12.35 -2.69 -7.23
N ARG A 83 -11.84 -1.57 -6.75
CA ARG A 83 -12.65 -0.44 -6.33
C ARG A 83 -12.44 0.73 -7.31
N PRO A 84 -13.51 1.31 -7.88
CA PRO A 84 -13.38 2.46 -8.76
C PRO A 84 -12.92 3.68 -7.94
N ALA A 85 -11.93 4.39 -8.46
CA ALA A 85 -11.49 5.67 -7.93
C ALA A 85 -11.48 6.71 -9.06
N LYS A 86 -11.59 7.99 -8.72
CA LYS A 86 -11.63 9.08 -9.70
C LYS A 86 -10.70 10.19 -9.25
N ASN A 87 -9.90 10.72 -10.16
CA ASN A 87 -9.24 12.00 -9.97
C ASN A 87 -10.15 13.13 -10.49
N VAL A 88 -10.12 14.27 -9.83
CA VAL A 88 -10.80 15.48 -10.26
C VAL A 88 -9.75 16.48 -10.72
N LEU A 89 -9.86 16.91 -11.96
CA LEU A 89 -8.91 17.84 -12.58
C LEU A 89 -9.63 19.13 -12.97
N GLY A 90 -9.02 20.25 -12.63
CA GLY A 90 -9.43 21.58 -13.08
C GLY A 90 -8.30 22.25 -13.83
N TYR A 91 -8.59 22.84 -14.97
CA TYR A 91 -7.58 23.51 -15.78
C TYR A 91 -7.97 24.96 -16.08
N LEU A 92 -7.10 25.88 -15.68
CA LEU A 92 -7.19 27.30 -16.04
C LEU A 92 -6.24 27.56 -17.20
N ASP A 93 -6.81 27.80 -18.39
CA ASP A 93 -6.08 28.06 -19.60
C ASP A 93 -5.87 29.57 -19.83
N ASN A 94 -4.69 30.05 -19.51
CA ASN A 94 -4.27 31.43 -19.67
C ASN A 94 -3.46 31.64 -20.95
N LYS A 95 -3.45 30.68 -21.88
CA LYS A 95 -2.70 30.71 -23.14
C LYS A 95 -1.18 30.92 -22.95
N SER A 96 -0.67 30.49 -21.82
CA SER A 96 0.75 30.58 -21.45
C SER A 96 1.50 29.34 -21.92
N ASP A 97 2.79 29.51 -22.24
CA ASP A 97 3.70 28.39 -22.52
C ASP A 97 4.09 27.61 -21.28
N LYS A 98 3.71 28.10 -20.10
CA LYS A 98 4.03 27.48 -18.81
C LYS A 98 2.77 26.98 -18.14
N THR A 99 2.87 25.83 -17.48
CA THR A 99 1.79 25.29 -16.65
C THR A 99 2.31 24.99 -15.26
N ILE A 100 1.61 25.50 -14.26
CA ILE A 100 1.82 25.17 -12.85
C ILE A 100 0.85 24.04 -12.51
N ILE A 101 1.36 22.97 -11.90
CA ILE A 101 0.52 21.87 -11.41
C ILE A 101 0.47 21.96 -9.90
N VAL A 102 -0.75 22.02 -9.34
CA VAL A 102 -1.00 22.00 -7.90
C VAL A 102 -1.90 20.83 -7.59
N GLY A 103 -1.41 19.92 -6.77
CA GLY A 103 -2.13 18.68 -6.46
C GLY A 103 -2.25 18.41 -4.97
N CYS A 104 -3.33 17.74 -4.60
CA CYS A 104 -3.51 17.09 -3.32
C CYS A 104 -4.20 15.76 -3.51
N HIS A 105 -4.14 14.88 -2.53
CA HIS A 105 -5.07 13.75 -2.49
C HIS A 105 -6.28 14.08 -1.61
N TYR A 106 -7.40 13.44 -1.89
CA TYR A 106 -8.64 13.63 -1.16
C TYR A 106 -9.19 12.37 -0.51
N ASP A 107 -8.52 11.24 -0.73
CA ASP A 107 -8.78 10.01 -0.02
C ASP A 107 -8.02 9.96 1.31
N HIS A 108 -8.54 9.15 2.23
CA HIS A 108 -7.86 8.74 3.46
C HIS A 108 -8.23 7.28 3.77
N ILE A 109 -7.75 6.73 4.87
CA ILE A 109 -7.84 5.31 5.21
C ILE A 109 -9.19 4.86 5.79
N GLY A 110 -10.21 5.70 5.77
CA GLY A 110 -11.58 5.36 6.14
C GLY A 110 -11.71 4.76 7.54
N TYR A 111 -12.11 3.51 7.64
CA TYR A 111 -12.18 2.78 8.91
C TYR A 111 -10.87 2.06 9.27
N GLY A 112 -9.80 2.32 8.55
CA GLY A 112 -8.49 1.76 8.83
C GLY A 112 -8.38 0.27 8.49
N GLU A 113 -9.07 -0.17 7.45
CA GLU A 113 -8.91 -1.55 6.95
C GLU A 113 -7.47 -1.83 6.55
N PHE A 114 -6.76 -0.79 6.09
CA PHE A 114 -5.35 -0.81 5.74
C PHE A 114 -4.67 0.44 6.32
N GLY A 115 -3.41 0.33 6.73
CA GLY A 115 -2.59 1.46 7.16
C GLY A 115 -2.94 2.05 8.53
N SER A 116 -3.92 1.51 9.24
CA SER A 116 -4.28 2.02 10.57
C SER A 116 -3.14 1.79 11.57
N ARG A 117 -2.86 2.83 12.36
CA ARG A 117 -1.95 2.75 13.51
C ARG A 117 -2.68 2.49 14.83
N TYR A 118 -4.01 2.34 14.81
CA TYR A 118 -4.74 1.96 15.99
C TYR A 118 -4.51 0.48 16.31
N THR A 119 -4.16 0.20 17.55
CA THR A 119 -3.94 -1.16 18.06
C THR A 119 -5.18 -1.75 18.71
N VAL A 120 -6.29 -0.99 18.74
CA VAL A 120 -7.55 -1.44 19.33
C VAL A 120 -8.39 -2.20 18.29
N PRO A 121 -9.12 -3.26 18.70
CA PRO A 121 -9.90 -4.07 17.77
C PRO A 121 -11.13 -3.37 17.20
N GLU A 122 -11.50 -2.20 17.74
CA GLU A 122 -12.67 -1.44 17.30
C GLU A 122 -12.38 -0.68 16.00
N LYS A 123 -13.27 -0.82 15.03
CA LYS A 123 -13.21 0.00 13.81
C LYS A 123 -13.52 1.44 14.16
N ARG A 124 -12.60 2.33 13.87
CA ARG A 124 -12.75 3.78 14.08
C ARG A 124 -12.56 4.53 12.78
N VAL A 125 -13.34 5.60 12.61
CA VAL A 125 -13.15 6.51 11.49
C VAL A 125 -11.83 7.25 11.65
N HIS A 126 -11.01 7.23 10.61
CA HIS A 126 -9.81 8.05 10.49
C HIS A 126 -10.21 9.32 9.76
N ASN A 127 -10.29 10.42 10.48
CA ASN A 127 -10.89 11.66 9.97
C ASN A 127 -10.08 12.32 8.85
N GLY A 128 -8.75 12.13 8.82
CA GLY A 128 -7.91 12.69 7.77
C GLY A 128 -7.91 14.23 7.72
N ALA A 129 -8.07 14.90 8.88
CA ALA A 129 -8.16 16.36 8.91
C ALA A 129 -6.88 17.04 8.41
N ASP A 130 -5.74 16.56 8.84
CA ASP A 130 -4.42 17.03 8.40
C ASP A 130 -3.98 16.31 7.12
N ASP A 131 -4.23 15.02 7.05
CA ASP A 131 -3.90 14.14 5.93
C ASP A 131 -5.18 13.56 5.27
N ASN A 132 -5.84 14.26 4.29
CA ASN A 132 -5.35 15.50 3.71
C ASN A 132 -6.50 16.49 3.41
N ALA A 133 -7.49 16.58 4.30
CA ALA A 133 -8.55 17.57 4.15
C ALA A 133 -8.01 19.02 4.20
N SER A 134 -6.93 19.25 4.93
CA SER A 134 -6.23 20.54 4.97
C SER A 134 -5.70 20.95 3.60
N GLY A 135 -5.01 20.05 2.90
CA GLY A 135 -4.51 20.30 1.56
C GLY A 135 -5.65 20.47 0.53
N LEU A 136 -6.71 19.68 0.65
CA LEU A 136 -7.88 19.84 -0.21
C LEU A 136 -8.54 21.21 -0.02
N SER A 137 -8.72 21.64 1.22
CA SER A 137 -9.31 22.96 1.54
C SER A 137 -8.47 24.08 0.96
N MET A 138 -7.13 23.97 1.06
CA MET A 138 -6.22 24.96 0.47
C MET A 138 -6.34 25.04 -1.05
N ILE A 139 -6.45 23.90 -1.71
CA ILE A 139 -6.59 23.85 -3.19
C ILE A 139 -7.94 24.44 -3.65
N LEU A 140 -9.03 24.18 -2.92
CA LEU A 140 -10.33 24.76 -3.25
C LEU A 140 -10.31 26.31 -3.12
N GLU A 141 -9.73 26.83 -2.06
CA GLU A 141 -9.54 28.27 -1.87
C GLU A 141 -8.62 28.88 -2.94
N LEU A 142 -7.52 28.18 -3.28
CA LEU A 142 -6.62 28.61 -4.34
C LEU A 142 -7.34 28.67 -5.68
N ALA A 143 -8.15 27.69 -6.02
CA ALA A 143 -8.92 27.67 -7.27
C ALA A 143 -9.84 28.88 -7.41
N ASP A 144 -10.58 29.19 -6.35
CA ASP A 144 -11.47 30.34 -6.30
C ASP A 144 -10.69 31.66 -6.47
N ARG A 145 -9.57 31.81 -5.77
CA ARG A 145 -8.72 33.00 -5.90
C ARG A 145 -8.12 33.17 -7.28
N LEU A 146 -7.65 32.11 -7.91
CA LEU A 146 -7.05 32.16 -9.25
C LEU A 146 -8.07 32.62 -10.30
N VAL A 147 -9.31 32.17 -10.21
CA VAL A 147 -10.38 32.61 -11.12
C VAL A 147 -10.71 34.07 -10.91
N ASN A 148 -10.77 34.54 -9.66
CA ASN A 148 -11.19 35.90 -9.32
C ASN A 148 -10.06 36.95 -9.44
N ALA A 149 -8.79 36.54 -9.39
CA ALA A 149 -7.64 37.44 -9.42
C ALA A 149 -7.13 37.81 -10.81
N ASN A 150 -7.76 37.35 -11.90
CA ASN A 150 -7.27 37.48 -13.28
C ASN A 150 -5.79 37.07 -13.43
N PHE A 151 -5.42 35.96 -12.79
CA PHE A 151 -4.08 35.40 -12.91
C PHE A 151 -3.81 34.98 -14.35
N ASP A 152 -2.76 35.48 -14.98
CA ASP A 152 -2.40 35.26 -16.40
C ASP A 152 -0.95 34.82 -16.63
N GLN A 153 -0.16 34.67 -15.57
CA GLN A 153 1.27 34.39 -15.70
C GLN A 153 1.59 32.96 -16.18
N ALA A 154 0.69 32.03 -15.93
CA ALA A 154 0.82 30.63 -16.31
C ALA A 154 -0.56 29.99 -16.43
N ASN A 155 -0.65 28.89 -17.15
CA ASN A 155 -1.79 27.97 -17.00
C ASN A 155 -1.71 27.29 -15.62
N VAL A 156 -2.83 26.89 -15.08
CA VAL A 156 -2.86 26.15 -13.81
C VAL A 156 -3.66 24.87 -13.96
N LEU A 157 -3.04 23.74 -13.63
CA LEU A 157 -3.69 22.45 -13.49
C LEU A 157 -3.86 22.13 -12.02
N ILE A 158 -5.09 22.10 -11.57
CA ILE A 158 -5.47 21.63 -10.24
C ILE A 158 -5.78 20.14 -10.33
N SER A 159 -5.22 19.35 -9.42
CA SER A 159 -5.36 17.90 -9.42
C SER A 159 -5.73 17.40 -8.02
N CYS A 160 -6.98 16.96 -7.84
CA CYS A 160 -7.41 16.27 -6.63
C CYS A 160 -7.38 14.77 -6.91
N LEU A 161 -6.47 14.06 -6.26
CA LEU A 161 -6.10 12.68 -6.54
C LEU A 161 -6.76 11.72 -5.55
N SER A 162 -7.17 10.57 -6.02
CA SER A 162 -7.68 9.48 -5.20
C SER A 162 -6.72 8.30 -5.20
N GLY A 163 -6.81 7.46 -4.16
CA GLY A 163 -5.97 6.26 -4.04
C GLY A 163 -4.52 6.55 -3.66
N ALA A 164 -4.23 7.71 -3.08
CA ALA A 164 -2.91 8.04 -2.59
C ALA A 164 -2.52 7.13 -1.42
N GLU A 165 -3.42 6.93 -0.48
CA GLU A 165 -3.23 6.06 0.69
C GLU A 165 -3.09 4.58 0.32
N MET A 166 -3.64 4.19 -0.82
CA MET A 166 -3.52 2.85 -1.38
C MET A 166 -2.22 2.65 -2.19
N GLY A 167 -1.24 3.50 -1.96
CA GLY A 167 0.07 3.45 -2.58
C GLY A 167 0.22 4.33 -3.82
N LEU A 168 -0.33 5.53 -3.78
CA LEU A 168 -0.20 6.57 -4.81
C LEU A 168 -0.79 6.16 -6.16
N LEU A 169 -1.91 5.43 -6.15
CA LEU A 169 -2.51 4.90 -7.39
C LEU A 169 -3.08 5.99 -8.30
N GLY A 170 -3.42 7.15 -7.74
CA GLY A 170 -3.99 8.27 -8.48
C GLY A 170 -2.96 9.19 -9.16
N LEU A 171 -1.67 9.02 -8.89
CA LEU A 171 -0.58 9.82 -9.42
C LEU A 171 -0.19 9.45 -10.84
#